data_a087d319aecf484f61f18f6e1d44b522
#
_entry.id   a087d319aecf484f61f18f6e1d44b522
#
_cell.length_a   1.000
_cell.length_b   1.000
_cell.length_c   1.000
_cell.angle_alpha   90.00
_cell.angle_beta   90.00
_cell.angle_gamma   90.00
#
_symmetry.space_group_name_H-M   'P 1'
#
loop_
_entity.id
_entity.type
_entity.pdbx_description
1 polymer ?
#
loop_
_entity_poly.entity_id
_entity_poly.type
_entity_poly.pdbx_seq_one_letter_code
_entity_poly.pdbx_strand_id
1 'polypeptide(L)'
;MITEIVTEIQEKFEQSKEKDVAIRCASVSAGICEVNKGDPFEECYSKADKALYYVKQNGKGSFFFYQQMEGEKIVGYGTGKDLTLVSKALCASGDYSGALQLDYREFAKIYEYMNSMEKRYKCHCYLVMVTLETEVDSVLNIEDIEYALECMEQAIRQKIRKVDVC
;
A
#
# COMPACT_ATOMS: atom_id res chain seq x y z
N MET A 1 -11.18 -9.63 7.60
CA MET A 1 -11.06 -9.71 6.11
C MET A 1 -9.95 -8.79 5.56
N ILE A 2 -10.09 -7.45 5.46
CA ILE A 2 -8.99 -6.61 4.97
C ILE A 2 -7.81 -6.56 5.95
N THR A 3 -8.07 -6.49 7.23
CA THR A 3 -7.05 -6.56 8.30
C THR A 3 -6.23 -7.85 8.19
N GLU A 4 -6.87 -8.99 7.99
CA GLU A 4 -6.19 -10.28 7.83
C GLU A 4 -5.25 -10.25 6.61
N ILE A 5 -5.73 -9.72 5.47
CA ILE A 5 -4.92 -9.62 4.24
C ILE A 5 -3.67 -8.76 4.49
N VAL A 6 -3.85 -7.57 5.09
CA VAL A 6 -2.72 -6.67 5.35
C VAL A 6 -1.75 -7.26 6.38
N THR A 7 -2.27 -7.87 7.44
CA THR A 7 -1.44 -8.59 8.43
C THR A 7 -0.63 -9.70 7.77
N GLU A 8 -1.27 -10.54 6.95
CA GLU A 8 -0.58 -11.62 6.27
C GLU A 8 0.47 -11.14 5.25
N ILE A 9 0.26 -9.99 4.61
CA ILE A 9 1.28 -9.37 3.74
C ILE A 9 2.49 -8.96 4.58
N GLN A 10 2.27 -8.30 5.73
CA GLN A 10 3.34 -7.89 6.64
C GLN A 10 4.09 -9.12 7.20
N GLU A 11 3.38 -10.15 7.65
CA GLU A 11 3.99 -11.38 8.15
C GLU A 11 4.85 -12.09 7.09
N LYS A 12 4.39 -12.12 5.84
CA LYS A 12 5.18 -12.69 4.75
C LYS A 12 6.43 -11.88 4.44
N PHE A 13 6.34 -10.56 4.50
CA PHE A 13 7.51 -9.71 4.35
C PHE A 13 8.51 -9.94 5.49
N GLU A 14 8.05 -10.01 6.74
CA GLU A 14 8.90 -10.33 7.89
C GLU A 14 9.59 -11.71 7.75
N GLN A 15 8.89 -12.74 7.26
CA GLN A 15 9.49 -14.04 6.96
C GLN A 15 10.60 -13.96 5.89
N SER A 16 10.48 -13.05 4.94
CA SER A 16 11.53 -12.79 3.95
C SER A 16 12.76 -12.15 4.59
N LYS A 17 12.57 -11.26 5.56
CA LYS A 17 13.66 -10.62 6.34
C LYS A 17 14.47 -11.63 7.17
N GLU A 18 13.83 -12.72 7.65
CA GLU A 18 14.54 -13.78 8.37
C GLU A 18 15.54 -14.52 7.47
N LYS A 19 15.25 -14.58 6.18
CA LYS A 19 16.07 -15.31 5.20
C LYS A 19 17.22 -14.49 4.64
N ASP A 20 17.08 -13.17 4.63
CA ASP A 20 18.06 -12.25 4.06
C ASP A 20 18.40 -11.09 5.01
N VAL A 21 19.71 -10.98 5.29
CA VAL A 21 20.25 -9.95 6.19
C VAL A 21 20.13 -8.55 5.57
N ALA A 22 20.18 -8.46 4.23
CA ALA A 22 20.16 -7.19 3.51
C ALA A 22 18.89 -6.36 3.77
N ILE A 23 17.74 -7.02 3.94
CA ILE A 23 16.45 -6.34 4.13
C ILE A 23 15.96 -6.30 5.58
N ARG A 24 16.80 -6.69 6.55
CA ARG A 24 16.39 -6.76 7.98
C ARG A 24 15.96 -5.40 8.55
N CYS A 25 16.54 -4.31 8.08
CA CYS A 25 16.20 -2.95 8.50
C CYS A 25 15.01 -2.34 7.76
N ALA A 26 14.41 -3.06 6.81
CA ALA A 26 13.24 -2.60 6.10
C ALA A 26 11.95 -2.98 6.84
N SER A 27 10.93 -2.16 6.74
CA SER A 27 9.58 -2.43 7.27
C SER A 27 8.50 -2.01 6.28
N VAL A 28 7.36 -2.68 6.32
CA VAL A 28 6.20 -2.38 5.46
C VAL A 28 5.12 -1.72 6.29
N SER A 29 4.79 -0.47 5.94
CA SER A 29 3.71 0.30 6.55
C SER A 29 2.53 0.42 5.58
N ALA A 30 1.29 0.42 6.09
CA ALA A 30 0.11 0.58 5.25
C ALA A 30 -0.90 1.58 5.83
N GLY A 31 -1.49 2.40 4.95
CA GLY A 31 -2.64 3.24 5.23
C GLY A 31 -3.86 2.73 4.49
N ILE A 32 -4.99 2.62 5.17
CA ILE A 32 -6.21 2.00 4.65
C ILE A 32 -7.34 3.01 4.69
N CYS A 33 -8.03 3.18 3.57
CA CYS A 33 -9.28 3.93 3.47
C CYS A 33 -10.40 3.01 2.99
N GLU A 34 -11.51 2.97 3.72
CA GLU A 34 -12.75 2.37 3.23
C GLU A 34 -13.36 3.29 2.18
N VAL A 35 -13.68 2.71 1.02
CA VAL A 35 -14.25 3.44 -0.11
C VAL A 35 -15.77 3.39 0.00
N ASN A 36 -16.40 4.55 0.10
CA ASN A 36 -17.86 4.64 0.07
C ASN A 36 -18.33 5.00 -1.34
N LYS A 37 -19.59 4.69 -1.58
CA LYS A 37 -20.25 4.94 -2.86
C LYS A 37 -20.14 6.41 -3.28
N GLY A 38 -19.44 6.63 -4.37
CA GLY A 38 -19.30 7.97 -4.96
C GLY A 38 -18.11 8.75 -4.44
N ASP A 39 -17.31 8.18 -3.54
CA ASP A 39 -16.07 8.82 -3.09
C ASP A 39 -15.10 8.99 -4.27
N PRO A 40 -14.60 10.20 -4.56
CA PRO A 40 -13.60 10.41 -5.60
C PRO A 40 -12.29 9.69 -5.24
N PHE A 41 -11.57 9.20 -6.26
CA PHE A 41 -10.28 8.54 -6.07
C PHE A 41 -9.30 9.42 -5.28
N GLU A 42 -9.18 10.69 -5.66
CA GLU A 42 -8.25 11.65 -5.03
C GLU A 42 -8.55 11.83 -3.53
N GLU A 43 -9.81 11.77 -3.13
CA GLU A 43 -10.21 11.88 -1.73
C GLU A 43 -9.81 10.63 -0.95
N CYS A 44 -10.13 9.44 -1.46
CA CYS A 44 -9.76 8.18 -0.82
C CYS A 44 -8.25 7.98 -0.77
N TYR A 45 -7.56 8.38 -1.84
CA TYR A 45 -6.09 8.39 -1.88
C TYR A 45 -5.52 9.28 -0.78
N SER A 46 -6.00 10.53 -0.66
CA SER A 46 -5.56 11.47 0.39
C SER A 46 -5.85 10.93 1.80
N LYS A 47 -6.98 10.24 1.99
CA LYS A 47 -7.33 9.61 3.27
C LYS A 47 -6.38 8.45 3.60
N ALA A 48 -6.10 7.57 2.65
CA ALA A 48 -5.17 6.46 2.84
C ALA A 48 -3.75 6.95 3.11
N ASP A 49 -3.30 8.00 2.40
CA ASP A 49 -1.99 8.62 2.60
C ASP A 49 -1.86 9.26 4.00
N LYS A 50 -2.90 9.91 4.50
CA LYS A 50 -2.92 10.43 5.88
C LYS A 50 -2.79 9.30 6.92
N ALA A 51 -3.50 8.20 6.72
CA ALA A 51 -3.41 7.04 7.60
C ALA A 51 -2.00 6.42 7.56
N LEU A 52 -1.41 6.31 6.37
CA LEU A 52 -0.04 5.85 6.19
C LEU A 52 0.98 6.78 6.88
N TYR A 53 0.81 8.09 6.74
CA TYR A 53 1.67 9.06 7.42
C TYR A 53 1.60 8.94 8.96
N TYR A 54 0.39 8.70 9.49
CA TYR A 54 0.21 8.42 10.92
C TYR A 54 1.01 7.20 11.37
N VAL A 55 0.97 6.10 10.61
CA VAL A 55 1.78 4.90 10.88
C VAL A 55 3.26 5.23 10.92
N LYS A 56 3.75 5.99 9.93
CA LYS A 56 5.16 6.39 9.83
C LYS A 56 5.64 7.18 11.05
N GLN A 57 4.78 8.00 11.63
CA GLN A 57 5.10 8.76 12.84
C GLN A 57 5.01 7.95 14.14
N ASN A 58 4.21 6.89 14.18
CA ASN A 58 3.90 6.13 15.39
C ASN A 58 4.56 4.74 15.46
N GLY A 59 5.72 4.56 14.82
CA GLY A 59 6.53 3.37 15.02
C GLY A 59 6.75 2.49 13.79
N LYS A 60 6.19 2.85 12.62
CA LYS A 60 6.38 2.13 11.34
C LYS A 60 5.98 0.63 11.40
N GLY A 61 6.09 -0.10 10.31
CA GLY A 61 5.89 -1.55 10.27
C GLY A 61 4.48 -2.02 10.69
N SER A 62 3.47 -1.16 10.60
CA SER A 62 2.10 -1.45 10.98
C SER A 62 1.11 -0.89 9.94
N PHE A 63 -0.18 -1.03 10.20
CA PHE A 63 -1.21 -0.43 9.36
C PHE A 63 -2.22 0.36 10.20
N PHE A 64 -2.89 1.30 9.57
CA PHE A 64 -3.92 2.10 10.22
C PHE A 64 -5.07 2.43 9.26
N PHE A 65 -6.30 2.46 9.81
CA PHE A 65 -7.48 2.86 9.07
C PHE A 65 -7.74 4.35 9.22
N TYR A 66 -7.98 5.05 8.12
CA TYR A 66 -8.33 6.47 8.17
C TYR A 66 -9.55 6.75 9.04
N GLN A 67 -10.56 5.88 9.02
CA GLN A 67 -11.78 6.00 9.83
C GLN A 67 -11.52 6.01 11.34
N GLN A 68 -10.39 5.50 11.79
CA GLN A 68 -9.98 5.51 13.20
C GLN A 68 -9.27 6.82 13.61
N MET A 69 -8.99 7.71 12.64
CA MET A 69 -8.30 8.98 12.88
C MET A 69 -9.22 10.09 13.44
N GLU A 70 -10.53 9.87 13.56
CA GLU A 70 -11.46 10.86 14.09
C GLU A 70 -11.10 11.20 15.56
N GLY A 71 -10.41 12.36 15.74
CA GLY A 71 -9.93 12.84 17.03
C GLY A 71 -8.41 12.98 17.15
N GLU A 72 -7.63 12.43 16.25
CA GLU A 72 -6.17 12.53 16.23
C GLU A 72 -5.71 13.78 15.43
N LYS A 73 -4.88 14.62 16.04
CA LYS A 73 -4.26 15.76 15.36
C LYS A 73 -2.98 15.31 14.66
N ILE A 74 -3.00 15.30 13.32
CA ILE A 74 -1.79 15.09 12.52
C ILE A 74 -1.01 16.41 12.49
N VAL A 75 0.18 16.41 13.08
CA VAL A 75 1.10 17.55 13.05
C VAL A 75 2.06 17.37 11.88
N GLY A 76 2.06 18.33 10.94
CA GLY A 76 3.10 18.41 9.90
C GLY A 76 2.84 17.59 8.63
N TYR A 77 1.59 17.36 8.25
CA TYR A 77 1.24 16.73 6.98
C TYR A 77 1.69 17.59 5.78
N GLY A 78 2.72 17.11 5.08
CA GLY A 78 3.23 17.73 3.85
C GLY A 78 2.76 16.96 2.63
N THR A 79 1.90 17.59 1.83
CA THR A 79 1.36 16.99 0.60
C THR A 79 2.43 16.80 -0.47
N GLY A 80 2.58 15.59 -1.01
CA GLY A 80 2.83 15.43 -2.45
C GLY A 80 4.25 15.22 -2.95
N LYS A 81 5.23 14.72 -2.18
CA LYS A 81 6.56 14.40 -2.74
C LYS A 81 6.82 12.93 -3.06
N ASP A 82 6.03 12.02 -2.52
CA ASP A 82 6.25 10.57 -2.70
C ASP A 82 5.62 9.98 -3.99
N LEU A 83 4.69 10.70 -4.62
CA LEU A 83 3.98 10.26 -5.84
C LEU A 83 4.90 9.98 -7.04
N THR A 84 6.03 10.65 -7.14
CA THR A 84 6.94 10.53 -8.30
C THR A 84 7.86 9.31 -8.23
N LEU A 85 8.11 8.76 -7.05
CA LEU A 85 8.92 7.55 -6.88
C LEU A 85 8.11 6.28 -7.11
N VAL A 86 6.86 6.26 -6.63
CA VAL A 86 5.94 5.12 -6.78
C VAL A 86 5.57 4.90 -8.26
N SER A 87 5.37 5.98 -9.03
CA SER A 87 5.01 5.85 -10.46
C SER A 87 6.11 5.29 -11.35
N LYS A 88 7.38 5.35 -10.93
CA LYS A 88 8.52 4.81 -11.70
C LYS A 88 8.78 3.32 -11.42
N ALA A 89 8.41 2.82 -10.26
CA ALA A 89 8.61 1.43 -9.88
C ALA A 89 7.54 0.48 -10.46
N LEU A 90 6.40 1.02 -10.93
CA LEU A 90 5.24 0.23 -11.38
C LEU A 90 5.23 -0.12 -12.88
N CYS A 91 6.28 0.17 -13.63
CA CYS A 91 6.33 -0.08 -15.08
C CYS A 91 7.06 -1.38 -15.44
N ALA A 92 6.66 -2.52 -14.91
CA ALA A 92 7.13 -3.81 -15.40
C ALA A 92 5.94 -4.66 -15.86
N SER A 93 5.70 -4.69 -17.18
CA SER A 93 4.75 -5.60 -17.81
C SER A 93 5.34 -7.00 -17.87
N GLY A 94 4.77 -7.95 -17.19
CA GLY A 94 5.14 -9.36 -17.19
C GLY A 94 3.94 -10.25 -16.92
N ASP A 95 4.07 -11.51 -17.32
CA ASP A 95 3.07 -12.57 -17.14
C ASP A 95 2.70 -12.71 -15.67
N TYR A 96 1.45 -12.33 -15.29
CA TYR A 96 1.14 -12.31 -13.86
C TYR A 96 0.38 -13.51 -13.33
N SER A 97 0.78 -13.94 -12.15
CA SER A 97 -0.08 -14.65 -11.20
C SER A 97 -0.44 -13.66 -10.07
N GLY A 98 -1.71 -13.40 -9.85
CA GLY A 98 -2.16 -12.50 -8.78
C GLY A 98 -2.95 -11.30 -9.29
N ALA A 99 -2.96 -10.18 -8.56
CA ALA A 99 -3.68 -8.98 -8.91
C ALA A 99 -3.19 -8.31 -10.20
N LEU A 100 -4.08 -7.57 -10.83
CA LEU A 100 -3.77 -6.75 -12.00
C LEU A 100 -2.88 -5.57 -11.58
N GLN A 101 -1.69 -5.50 -12.16
CA GLN A 101 -0.74 -4.41 -11.93
C GLN A 101 -0.95 -3.31 -12.97
N LEU A 102 -1.12 -2.08 -12.52
CA LEU A 102 -1.43 -0.91 -13.34
C LEU A 102 -0.57 0.28 -12.95
N ASP A 103 -0.40 1.21 -13.88
CA ASP A 103 0.12 2.52 -13.52
C ASP A 103 -0.94 3.36 -12.76
N TYR A 104 -0.51 4.47 -12.14
CA TYR A 104 -1.40 5.35 -11.36
C TYR A 104 -2.64 5.80 -12.15
N ARG A 105 -2.48 6.14 -13.44
CA ARG A 105 -3.59 6.66 -14.26
C ARG A 105 -4.57 5.56 -14.63
N GLU A 106 -4.07 4.39 -14.93
CA GLU A 106 -4.88 3.20 -15.22
C GLU A 106 -5.59 2.74 -13.95
N PHE A 107 -4.89 2.72 -12.81
CA PHE A 107 -5.47 2.42 -11.51
C PHE A 107 -6.63 3.37 -11.16
N ALA A 108 -6.47 4.68 -11.35
CA ALA A 108 -7.53 5.66 -11.08
C ALA A 108 -8.79 5.39 -11.92
N LYS A 109 -8.64 5.02 -13.20
CA LYS A 109 -9.77 4.66 -14.08
C LYS A 109 -10.48 3.38 -13.62
N ILE A 110 -9.71 2.36 -13.22
CA ILE A 110 -10.27 1.12 -12.70
C ILE A 110 -10.96 1.37 -11.36
N TYR A 111 -10.39 2.21 -10.49
CA TYR A 111 -11.04 2.63 -9.26
C TYR A 111 -12.43 3.25 -9.52
N GLU A 112 -12.54 4.21 -10.44
CA GLU A 112 -13.82 4.82 -10.81
C GLU A 112 -14.82 3.79 -11.35
N TYR A 113 -14.33 2.83 -12.15
CA TYR A 113 -15.16 1.74 -12.63
C TYR A 113 -15.66 0.85 -11.49
N MET A 114 -14.78 0.40 -10.60
CA MET A 114 -15.13 -0.43 -9.44
C MET A 114 -16.07 0.29 -8.49
N ASN A 115 -15.84 1.57 -8.19
CA ASN A 115 -16.72 2.38 -7.38
C ASN A 115 -18.13 2.52 -8.00
N SER A 116 -18.22 2.57 -9.34
CA SER A 116 -19.51 2.55 -10.03
C SER A 116 -20.21 1.18 -9.95
N MET A 117 -19.44 0.09 -9.89
CA MET A 117 -19.94 -1.29 -9.75
C MET A 117 -20.45 -1.58 -8.33
N GLU A 118 -19.89 -0.95 -7.29
CA GLU A 118 -20.38 -1.05 -5.91
C GLU A 118 -21.88 -0.73 -5.82
N LYS A 119 -22.34 0.21 -6.64
CA LYS A 119 -23.78 0.57 -6.75
C LYS A 119 -24.68 -0.62 -7.08
N ARG A 120 -24.17 -1.60 -7.83
CA ARG A 120 -24.93 -2.78 -8.28
C ARG A 120 -24.79 -3.98 -7.37
N TYR A 121 -23.59 -4.19 -6.81
CA TYR A 121 -23.21 -5.46 -6.17
C TYR A 121 -23.03 -5.36 -4.66
N LYS A 122 -23.14 -4.16 -4.06
CA LYS A 122 -22.98 -3.92 -2.61
C LYS A 122 -21.66 -4.51 -2.06
N CYS A 123 -20.60 -4.39 -2.81
CA CYS A 123 -19.28 -4.84 -2.41
C CYS A 123 -18.59 -3.76 -1.56
N HIS A 124 -17.97 -4.13 -0.45
CA HIS A 124 -17.08 -3.23 0.27
C HIS A 124 -15.72 -3.19 -0.41
N CYS A 125 -15.28 -1.99 -0.78
CA CYS A 125 -13.97 -1.76 -1.37
C CYS A 125 -13.08 -0.99 -0.39
N TYR A 126 -11.78 -1.27 -0.44
CA TYR A 126 -10.77 -0.57 0.34
C TYR A 126 -9.66 -0.10 -0.58
N LEU A 127 -9.20 1.13 -0.38
CA LEU A 127 -7.97 1.63 -0.96
C LEU A 127 -6.86 1.47 0.08
N VAL A 128 -5.81 0.73 -0.27
CA VAL A 128 -4.67 0.46 0.61
C VAL A 128 -3.43 1.05 -0.01
N MET A 129 -2.77 1.94 0.70
CA MET A 129 -1.45 2.45 0.36
C MET A 129 -0.40 1.70 1.17
N VAL A 130 0.58 1.14 0.49
CA VAL A 130 1.69 0.40 1.11
C VAL A 130 2.99 1.08 0.79
N THR A 131 3.88 1.20 1.75
CA THR A 131 5.23 1.75 1.57
C THR A 131 6.26 0.89 2.26
N LEU A 132 7.43 0.80 1.62
CA LEU A 132 8.63 0.25 2.20
C LEU A 132 9.42 1.37 2.88
N GLU A 133 9.88 1.14 4.10
CA GLU A 133 10.69 2.07 4.86
C GLU A 133 11.93 1.37 5.40
N THR A 134 13.00 2.12 5.55
CA THR A 134 14.23 1.67 6.17
C THR A 134 14.48 2.40 7.49
N GLU A 135 15.22 1.78 8.40
CA GLU A 135 15.70 2.47 9.59
C GLU A 135 16.66 3.60 9.20
N VAL A 136 16.58 4.72 9.92
CA VAL A 136 17.26 6.00 9.56
C VAL A 136 18.77 5.85 9.45
N ASP A 137 19.37 4.92 10.17
CA ASP A 137 20.82 4.71 10.22
C ASP A 137 21.33 3.59 9.29
N SER A 138 20.43 2.94 8.55
CA SER A 138 20.80 1.86 7.63
C SER A 138 21.01 2.40 6.23
N VAL A 139 22.23 2.29 5.73
CA VAL A 139 22.56 2.59 4.34
C VAL A 139 22.29 1.32 3.53
N LEU A 140 21.05 1.17 3.04
CA LEU A 140 20.76 0.16 2.04
C LEU A 140 21.34 0.63 0.69
N ASN A 141 22.00 -0.26 -0.03
CA ASN A 141 22.37 0.01 -1.41
C ASN A 141 21.13 -0.13 -2.32
N ILE A 142 21.26 0.24 -3.58
CA ILE A 142 20.12 0.20 -4.55
C ILE A 142 19.64 -1.23 -4.75
N GLU A 143 20.54 -2.20 -4.80
CA GLU A 143 20.21 -3.62 -5.01
C GLU A 143 19.39 -4.19 -3.84
N ASP A 144 19.72 -3.80 -2.59
CA ASP A 144 18.98 -4.21 -1.40
C ASP A 144 17.56 -3.61 -1.38
N ILE A 145 17.41 -2.35 -1.85
CA ILE A 145 16.10 -1.69 -1.96
C ILE A 145 15.24 -2.37 -3.04
N GLU A 146 15.81 -2.65 -4.20
CA GLU A 146 15.12 -3.36 -5.28
C GLU A 146 14.66 -4.74 -4.82
N TYR A 147 15.53 -5.49 -4.15
CA TYR A 147 15.18 -6.80 -3.60
C TYR A 147 14.07 -6.72 -2.52
N ALA A 148 14.12 -5.72 -1.64
CA ALA A 148 13.08 -5.50 -0.64
C ALA A 148 11.72 -5.17 -1.27
N LEU A 149 11.72 -4.38 -2.36
CA LEU A 149 10.51 -4.07 -3.14
C LEU A 149 9.95 -5.33 -3.81
N GLU A 150 10.80 -6.18 -4.39
CA GLU A 150 10.38 -7.46 -4.97
C GLU A 150 9.76 -8.39 -3.92
N CYS A 151 10.36 -8.48 -2.73
CA CYS A 151 9.81 -9.27 -1.62
C CYS A 151 8.43 -8.74 -1.18
N MET A 152 8.27 -7.42 -1.08
CA MET A 152 7.00 -6.79 -0.75
C MET A 152 5.95 -7.06 -1.84
N GLU A 153 6.31 -6.87 -3.11
CA GLU A 153 5.42 -7.14 -4.25
C GLU A 153 4.97 -8.61 -4.28
N GLN A 154 5.88 -9.54 -4.08
CA GLN A 154 5.55 -10.97 -4.00
C GLN A 154 4.60 -11.27 -2.83
N ALA A 155 4.81 -10.68 -1.66
CA ALA A 155 3.93 -10.84 -0.51
C ALA A 155 2.51 -10.34 -0.82
N ILE A 156 2.38 -9.19 -1.47
CA ILE A 156 1.10 -8.62 -1.91
C ILE A 156 0.44 -9.57 -2.92
N ARG A 157 1.12 -9.92 -4.01
CA ARG A 157 0.57 -10.77 -5.08
C ARG A 157 0.07 -12.13 -4.62
N GLN A 158 0.71 -12.72 -3.61
CA GLN A 158 0.31 -14.02 -3.08
C GLN A 158 -0.96 -13.97 -2.24
N LYS A 159 -1.38 -12.78 -1.78
CA LYS A 159 -2.50 -12.61 -0.86
C LYS A 159 -3.73 -11.98 -1.49
N ILE A 160 -3.55 -11.14 -2.48
CA ILE A 160 -4.67 -10.54 -3.20
C ILE A 160 -5.11 -11.42 -4.38
N ARG A 161 -6.40 -11.33 -4.72
CA ARG A 161 -7.01 -12.19 -5.75
C ARG A 161 -6.79 -11.57 -7.14
N LYS A 162 -6.96 -12.39 -8.20
CA LYS A 162 -6.89 -11.91 -9.60
C LYS A 162 -7.89 -10.80 -9.95
N VAL A 163 -8.96 -10.64 -9.18
CA VAL A 163 -9.96 -9.59 -9.37
C VAL A 163 -9.63 -8.29 -8.63
N ASP A 164 -8.64 -8.34 -7.74
CA ASP A 164 -8.14 -7.16 -7.05
C ASP A 164 -7.11 -6.44 -7.95
N VAL A 165 -6.88 -5.18 -7.71
CA VAL A 165 -6.03 -4.31 -8.53
C VAL A 165 -4.96 -3.67 -7.66
N CYS A 166 -3.73 -3.61 -8.13
CA CYS A 166 -2.62 -2.91 -7.46
C CYS A 166 -1.78 -2.07 -8.44
#